data_55056673e07727be299612160e4d7705
#
_entry.id   55056673e07727be299612160e4d7705
#
_cell.length_a   1.000
_cell.length_b   1.000
_cell.length_c   1.000
_cell.angle_alpha   90.00
_cell.angle_beta   90.00
_cell.angle_gamma   90.00
#
_symmetry.space_group_name_H-M   'P 1'
#
loop_
_entity.id
_entity.type
_entity.pdbx_description
1 polymer ?
#
loop_
_entity_poly.entity_id
_entity_poly.type
_entity_poly.pdbx_seq_one_letter_code
_entity_poly.pdbx_strand_id
1 'polypeptide(L)'
;MASYLHRTATTEYLCCVPTLEDFSGAGRVGLAGAKVLLFYYIASFFEKIFVPLWLKLIKQHTMTTNRTLTMIKPDAVEKGYIGAILTDIIAAGFTIKAMKFTQLTRRDAEQFYAVHKGKPFFESLLNFMTRGPIVAAILEKDNAVANFRELLGSTNPENAAEGTLRKKYATSVTENAVHGSDSDENAAIESHFHFSEREIF
;
A
#
# COMPACT_ATOMS: atom_id res chain seq x y z
N MET A 1 25.37 21.10 -8.11
CA MET A 1 25.71 20.48 -9.41
C MET A 1 25.77 18.98 -9.20
N ALA A 2 24.77 18.27 -9.70
CA ALA A 2 24.75 16.91 -10.25
C ALA A 2 23.30 16.42 -10.20
N SER A 3 22.62 16.62 -11.33
CA SER A 3 21.30 16.08 -11.62
C SER A 3 21.42 14.59 -11.93
N TYR A 4 20.80 13.71 -11.12
CA TYR A 4 20.61 12.31 -11.50
C TYR A 4 19.25 12.16 -12.18
N LEU A 5 19.33 12.07 -13.52
CA LEU A 5 18.25 11.65 -14.40
C LEU A 5 18.00 10.14 -14.20
N HIS A 6 16.84 9.77 -13.65
CA HIS A 6 16.29 8.43 -13.82
C HIS A 6 15.81 8.28 -15.26
N ARG A 7 16.63 7.67 -16.12
CA ARG A 7 16.19 7.13 -17.41
C ARG A 7 15.47 5.82 -17.17
N THR A 8 14.20 5.80 -17.48
CA THR A 8 13.38 4.59 -17.58
C THR A 8 13.87 3.76 -18.77
N ALA A 9 14.45 2.60 -18.46
CA ALA A 9 14.95 1.63 -19.45
C ALA A 9 13.80 0.79 -20.01
N THR A 10 12.98 1.34 -20.90
CA THR A 10 11.88 0.57 -21.52
C THR A 10 11.64 0.85 -23.01
N THR A 11 12.52 1.59 -23.72
CA THR A 11 12.17 1.96 -25.10
C THR A 11 13.25 1.72 -26.15
N GLU A 12 14.41 1.16 -25.86
CA GLU A 12 15.53 1.06 -26.83
C GLU A 12 15.91 -0.36 -27.31
N TYR A 13 15.15 -1.42 -26.97
CA TYR A 13 15.46 -2.77 -27.51
C TYR A 13 14.52 -3.26 -28.63
N LEU A 14 13.71 -2.37 -29.22
CA LEU A 14 12.75 -2.75 -30.28
C LEU A 14 13.27 -2.57 -31.71
N CYS A 15 14.55 -2.22 -31.94
CA CYS A 15 15.02 -1.81 -33.24
C CYS A 15 15.74 -2.87 -34.09
N CYS A 16 15.86 -4.13 -33.63
CA CYS A 16 16.58 -5.18 -34.38
C CYS A 16 15.89 -6.55 -34.38
N VAL A 17 14.57 -6.58 -34.48
CA VAL A 17 13.86 -7.84 -34.71
C VAL A 17 13.65 -7.99 -36.24
N PRO A 18 14.31 -8.94 -36.93
CA PRO A 18 14.08 -9.15 -38.36
C PRO A 18 12.60 -9.53 -38.58
N THR A 19 11.93 -8.89 -39.50
CA THR A 19 10.57 -9.24 -39.92
C THR A 19 10.63 -10.41 -40.90
N LEU A 20 9.52 -11.14 -41.09
CA LEU A 20 9.42 -12.21 -42.06
C LEU A 20 9.70 -11.73 -43.50
N GLU A 21 9.62 -10.44 -43.77
CA GLU A 21 9.91 -9.83 -45.09
C GLU A 21 11.40 -9.71 -45.35
N ASP A 22 12.27 -9.68 -44.32
CA ASP A 22 13.72 -9.60 -44.47
C ASP A 22 14.32 -10.93 -45.03
N PHE A 23 13.56 -12.02 -45.01
CA PHE A 23 13.96 -13.33 -45.48
C PHE A 23 13.36 -13.77 -46.80
N SER A 24 12.55 -12.94 -47.46
CA SER A 24 11.88 -13.28 -48.74
C SER A 24 12.84 -13.38 -49.94
N GLY A 25 14.11 -13.00 -49.77
CA GLY A 25 15.13 -13.02 -50.86
C GLY A 25 16.20 -14.09 -50.77
N ALA A 26 16.22 -14.96 -49.74
CA ALA A 26 17.26 -15.95 -49.56
C ALA A 26 16.76 -17.37 -49.89
N GLY A 27 17.24 -17.92 -50.93
CA GLY A 27 16.96 -19.31 -51.30
C GLY A 27 17.34 -20.29 -50.18
N ARG A 28 16.48 -21.30 -49.96
CA ARG A 28 16.60 -22.46 -49.06
C ARG A 28 17.30 -22.16 -47.72
N VAL A 29 16.52 -21.76 -46.74
CA VAL A 29 16.97 -21.71 -45.33
C VAL A 29 17.34 -23.14 -44.92
N GLY A 30 18.63 -23.42 -44.73
CA GLY A 30 19.12 -24.72 -44.26
C GLY A 30 18.58 -25.04 -42.86
N LEU A 31 18.63 -26.33 -42.49
CA LEU A 31 18.08 -26.83 -41.20
C LEU A 31 18.54 -26.04 -39.95
N ALA A 32 19.73 -25.43 -40.00
CA ALA A 32 20.27 -24.56 -38.96
C ALA A 32 19.49 -23.21 -38.84
N GLY A 33 19.16 -22.59 -39.98
CA GLY A 33 18.39 -21.34 -39.99
C GLY A 33 16.95 -21.51 -39.53
N ALA A 34 16.32 -22.65 -39.87
CA ALA A 34 14.98 -22.99 -39.39
C ALA A 34 14.92 -23.17 -37.85
N LYS A 35 15.99 -23.76 -37.25
CA LYS A 35 16.11 -23.91 -35.79
C LYS A 35 16.28 -22.57 -35.09
N VAL A 36 17.04 -21.65 -35.66
CA VAL A 36 17.22 -20.28 -35.08
C VAL A 36 15.92 -19.49 -35.15
N LEU A 37 15.21 -19.54 -36.30
CA LEU A 37 13.90 -18.90 -36.44
C LEU A 37 12.86 -19.47 -35.48
N LEU A 38 12.83 -20.79 -35.31
CA LEU A 38 11.93 -21.44 -34.35
C LEU A 38 12.24 -21.00 -32.90
N PHE A 39 13.52 -20.89 -32.55
CA PHE A 39 13.95 -20.44 -31.22
C PHE A 39 13.54 -18.98 -30.96
N TYR A 40 13.71 -18.08 -31.92
CA TYR A 40 13.25 -16.71 -31.84
C TYR A 40 11.72 -16.60 -31.72
N TYR A 41 10.99 -17.44 -32.47
CA TYR A 41 9.53 -17.47 -32.42
C TYR A 41 9.01 -17.95 -31.05
N ILE A 42 9.62 -18.97 -30.50
CA ILE A 42 9.31 -19.53 -29.18
C ILE A 42 9.67 -18.51 -28.09
N ALA A 43 10.83 -17.85 -28.16
CA ALA A 43 11.26 -16.85 -27.20
C ALA A 43 10.32 -15.63 -27.22
N SER A 44 9.97 -15.12 -28.41
CA SER A 44 9.01 -14.01 -28.57
C SER A 44 7.59 -14.37 -28.11
N PHE A 45 7.15 -15.60 -28.31
CA PHE A 45 5.86 -16.11 -27.83
C PHE A 45 5.86 -16.20 -26.30
N PHE A 46 6.97 -16.67 -25.72
CA PHE A 46 7.15 -16.74 -24.26
C PHE A 46 7.13 -15.36 -23.61
N GLU A 47 7.85 -14.38 -24.16
CA GLU A 47 7.85 -13.01 -23.64
C GLU A 47 6.47 -12.33 -23.75
N LYS A 48 5.77 -12.50 -24.87
CA LYS A 48 4.49 -11.82 -25.10
C LYS A 48 3.31 -12.43 -24.35
N ILE A 49 3.35 -13.70 -24.03
CA ILE A 49 2.23 -14.41 -23.39
C ILE A 49 2.53 -14.84 -21.96
N PHE A 50 3.69 -15.45 -21.72
CA PHE A 50 4.03 -16.01 -20.41
C PHE A 50 4.46 -14.95 -19.39
N VAL A 51 5.27 -13.97 -19.79
CA VAL A 51 5.75 -12.94 -18.88
C VAL A 51 4.61 -12.06 -18.37
N PRO A 52 3.68 -11.55 -19.22
CA PRO A 52 2.53 -10.81 -18.73
C PRO A 52 1.56 -11.65 -17.89
N LEU A 53 1.37 -12.92 -18.27
CA LEU A 53 0.51 -13.84 -17.50
C LEU A 53 1.13 -14.17 -16.14
N TRP A 54 2.44 -14.39 -16.10
CA TRP A 54 3.20 -14.68 -14.88
C TRP A 54 3.27 -13.45 -13.96
N LEU A 55 3.49 -12.25 -14.53
CA LEU A 55 3.39 -10.97 -13.80
C LEU A 55 1.97 -10.71 -13.27
N LYS A 56 0.95 -11.11 -14.04
CA LYS A 56 -0.44 -11.02 -13.60
C LYS A 56 -0.76 -12.03 -12.49
N LEU A 57 -0.21 -13.24 -12.55
CA LEU A 57 -0.30 -14.27 -11.51
C LEU A 57 0.47 -13.87 -10.24
N ILE A 58 1.67 -13.29 -10.38
CA ILE A 58 2.41 -12.73 -9.22
C ILE A 58 1.63 -11.56 -8.62
N LYS A 59 1.05 -10.68 -9.43
CA LYS A 59 0.24 -9.56 -8.95
C LYS A 59 -1.09 -10.01 -8.31
N GLN A 60 -1.62 -11.18 -8.69
CA GLN A 60 -2.76 -11.82 -8.03
C GLN A 60 -2.36 -12.59 -6.75
N HIS A 61 -1.07 -12.89 -6.59
CA HIS A 61 -0.51 -13.45 -5.35
C HIS A 61 0.13 -12.36 -4.48
N THR A 62 -0.38 -11.13 -4.54
CA THR A 62 -0.21 -10.19 -3.43
C THR A 62 -0.89 -10.88 -2.26
N MET A 63 -0.08 -11.38 -1.35
CA MET A 63 -0.52 -11.94 -0.09
C MET A 63 -1.44 -10.90 0.53
N THR A 64 -2.76 -11.12 0.46
CA THR A 64 -3.69 -10.37 1.27
C THR A 64 -3.22 -10.63 2.70
N THR A 65 -2.53 -9.66 3.27
CA THR A 65 -2.13 -9.78 4.66
C THR A 65 -3.40 -9.66 5.45
N ASN A 66 -3.72 -10.66 6.26
CA ASN A 66 -4.85 -10.59 7.19
C ASN A 66 -4.59 -9.59 8.32
N ARG A 67 -3.70 -8.62 8.08
CA ARG A 67 -3.28 -7.59 9.05
C ARG A 67 -3.42 -6.19 8.49
N THR A 68 -3.75 -5.24 9.35
CA THR A 68 -3.75 -3.81 9.05
C THR A 68 -3.21 -3.02 10.23
N LEU A 69 -2.62 -1.86 9.97
CA LEU A 69 -2.30 -0.92 11.04
C LEU A 69 -3.47 0.02 11.30
N THR A 70 -3.71 0.33 12.56
CA THR A 70 -4.56 1.43 13.00
C THR A 70 -3.81 2.36 13.95
N MET A 71 -4.19 3.64 13.95
CA MET A 71 -3.81 4.59 15.00
C MET A 71 -5.05 5.34 15.48
N ILE A 72 -5.29 5.30 16.79
CA ILE A 72 -6.21 6.22 17.45
C ILE A 72 -5.46 7.56 17.59
N LYS A 73 -5.97 8.60 16.96
CA LYS A 73 -5.30 9.89 16.81
C LYS A 73 -5.42 10.76 18.06
N PRO A 74 -4.60 11.83 18.18
CA PRO A 74 -4.59 12.70 19.36
C PRO A 74 -5.95 13.25 19.74
N ASP A 75 -6.79 13.63 18.78
CA ASP A 75 -8.16 14.15 19.02
C ASP A 75 -9.06 13.13 19.76
N ALA A 76 -9.00 11.87 19.38
CA ALA A 76 -9.77 10.81 20.02
C ALA A 76 -9.18 10.40 21.39
N VAL A 77 -7.84 10.45 21.51
CA VAL A 77 -7.16 10.23 22.79
C VAL A 77 -7.53 11.32 23.80
N GLU A 78 -7.45 12.59 23.41
CA GLU A 78 -7.81 13.76 24.23
C GLU A 78 -9.26 13.69 24.74
N LYS A 79 -10.16 13.16 23.92
CA LYS A 79 -11.59 12.98 24.26
C LYS A 79 -11.88 11.72 25.08
N GLY A 80 -10.86 10.90 25.37
CA GLY A 80 -11.02 9.67 26.15
C GLY A 80 -11.68 8.50 25.40
N TYR A 81 -11.67 8.54 24.06
CA TYR A 81 -12.39 7.54 23.24
C TYR A 81 -11.61 6.22 23.01
N ILE A 82 -10.39 6.07 23.59
CA ILE A 82 -9.55 4.87 23.38
C ILE A 82 -10.33 3.60 23.62
N GLY A 83 -10.94 3.46 24.81
CA GLY A 83 -11.67 2.22 25.19
C GLY A 83 -12.87 1.94 24.30
N ALA A 84 -13.64 2.98 23.95
CA ALA A 84 -14.81 2.85 23.09
C ALA A 84 -14.44 2.42 21.67
N ILE A 85 -13.39 3.03 21.09
CA ILE A 85 -12.89 2.67 19.75
C ILE A 85 -12.36 1.24 19.74
N LEU A 86 -11.57 0.83 20.73
CA LEU A 86 -11.06 -0.54 20.82
C LEU A 86 -12.19 -1.56 20.99
N THR A 87 -13.21 -1.23 21.76
CA THR A 87 -14.40 -2.07 21.91
C THR A 87 -15.14 -2.27 20.59
N ASP A 88 -15.36 -1.19 19.83
CA ASP A 88 -15.98 -1.27 18.49
C ASP A 88 -15.13 -2.11 17.51
N ILE A 89 -13.81 -1.98 17.55
CA ILE A 89 -12.88 -2.76 16.70
C ILE A 89 -12.99 -4.25 17.04
N ILE A 90 -12.94 -4.60 18.33
CA ILE A 90 -13.05 -6.00 18.78
C ILE A 90 -14.44 -6.57 18.46
N ALA A 91 -15.50 -5.80 18.68
CA ALA A 91 -16.88 -6.19 18.36
C ALA A 91 -17.08 -6.42 16.86
N ALA A 92 -16.31 -5.73 15.99
CA ALA A 92 -16.27 -5.97 14.55
C ALA A 92 -15.48 -7.23 14.15
N GLY A 93 -14.96 -8.01 15.11
CA GLY A 93 -14.27 -9.29 14.90
C GLY A 93 -12.78 -9.15 14.57
N PHE A 94 -12.15 -8.02 14.89
CA PHE A 94 -10.70 -7.89 14.79
C PHE A 94 -9.99 -8.38 16.05
N THR A 95 -8.86 -9.05 15.86
CA THR A 95 -7.93 -9.44 16.94
C THR A 95 -6.79 -8.42 16.98
N ILE A 96 -6.45 -7.94 18.17
CA ILE A 96 -5.29 -7.05 18.37
C ILE A 96 -4.04 -7.91 18.52
N LYS A 97 -3.05 -7.74 17.63
CA LYS A 97 -1.79 -8.51 17.61
C LYS A 97 -0.62 -7.72 18.24
N ALA A 98 -0.71 -6.40 18.23
CA ALA A 98 0.22 -5.50 18.92
C ALA A 98 -0.51 -4.20 19.25
N MET A 99 -0.13 -3.56 20.36
CA MET A 99 -0.68 -2.26 20.73
C MET A 99 0.35 -1.45 21.52
N LYS A 100 0.44 -0.16 21.22
CA LYS A 100 1.40 0.76 21.84
C LYS A 100 0.78 2.14 22.06
N PHE A 101 0.85 2.65 23.30
CA PHE A 101 0.55 4.04 23.60
C PHE A 101 1.85 4.84 23.48
N THR A 102 1.91 5.81 22.58
CA THR A 102 3.13 6.56 22.27
C THR A 102 2.80 7.96 21.74
N GLN A 103 3.81 8.80 21.57
CA GLN A 103 3.68 10.09 20.94
C GLN A 103 4.69 10.20 19.81
N LEU A 104 4.24 10.65 18.64
CA LEU A 104 5.11 10.88 17.50
C LEU A 104 5.95 12.14 17.73
N THR A 105 7.26 12.05 17.49
CA THR A 105 8.06 13.24 17.29
C THR A 105 7.73 13.86 15.92
N ARG A 106 8.10 15.13 15.72
CA ARG A 106 7.91 15.76 14.40
C ARG A 106 8.59 14.96 13.28
N ARG A 107 9.80 14.44 13.55
CA ARG A 107 10.54 13.60 12.59
C ARG A 107 9.78 12.31 12.26
N ASP A 108 9.20 11.66 13.25
CA ASP A 108 8.41 10.44 13.04
C ASP A 108 7.17 10.73 12.20
N ALA A 109 6.48 11.83 12.49
CA ALA A 109 5.30 12.25 11.71
C ALA A 109 5.68 12.63 10.27
N GLU A 110 6.80 13.32 10.03
CA GLU A 110 7.32 13.63 8.69
C GLU A 110 7.65 12.36 7.90
N GLN A 111 8.22 11.35 8.56
CA GLN A 111 8.55 10.08 7.94
C GLN A 111 7.28 9.26 7.63
N PHE A 112 6.37 9.15 8.57
CA PHE A 112 5.13 8.39 8.41
C PHE A 112 4.24 8.96 7.31
N TYR A 113 4.11 10.29 7.26
CA TYR A 113 3.29 11.02 6.29
C TYR A 113 4.08 11.54 5.08
N ALA A 114 5.26 11.00 4.78
CA ALA A 114 6.13 11.45 3.68
C ALA A 114 5.43 11.47 2.32
N VAL A 115 4.46 10.58 2.08
CA VAL A 115 3.61 10.52 0.88
C VAL A 115 2.77 11.82 0.67
N HIS A 116 2.56 12.59 1.73
CA HIS A 116 1.82 13.85 1.68
C HIS A 116 2.72 15.10 1.59
N LYS A 117 4.03 14.92 1.53
CA LYS A 117 4.99 16.02 1.43
C LYS A 117 4.70 16.89 0.20
N GLY A 118 4.66 18.21 0.41
CA GLY A 118 4.30 19.20 -0.64
C GLY A 118 2.80 19.43 -0.80
N LYS A 119 1.93 18.73 -0.09
CA LYS A 119 0.50 19.04 -0.06
C LYS A 119 0.23 20.25 0.88
N PRO A 120 -0.75 21.12 0.56
CA PRO A 120 -1.04 22.31 1.38
C PRO A 120 -1.37 22.01 2.85
N PHE A 121 -1.93 20.83 3.12
CA PHE A 121 -2.32 20.41 4.47
C PHE A 121 -1.20 19.69 5.25
N PHE A 122 -0.02 19.47 4.66
CA PHE A 122 1.04 18.65 5.27
C PHE A 122 1.49 19.20 6.63
N GLU A 123 1.77 20.49 6.72
CA GLU A 123 2.19 21.13 7.97
C GLU A 123 1.11 21.07 9.07
N SER A 124 -0.14 21.29 8.71
CA SER A 124 -1.24 21.17 9.66
C SER A 124 -1.45 19.75 10.15
N LEU A 125 -1.26 18.75 9.28
CA LEU A 125 -1.29 17.34 9.63
C LEU A 125 -0.17 16.97 10.63
N LEU A 126 1.06 17.43 10.38
CA LEU A 126 2.19 17.18 11.28
C LEU A 126 1.93 17.79 12.67
N ASN A 127 1.52 19.06 12.71
CA ASN A 127 1.18 19.74 13.96
C ASN A 127 0.07 19.02 14.72
N PHE A 128 -0.95 18.54 14.01
CA PHE A 128 -2.04 17.76 14.59
C PHE A 128 -1.55 16.44 15.18
N MET A 129 -0.76 15.64 14.42
CA MET A 129 -0.33 14.32 14.84
C MET A 129 0.72 14.32 15.95
N THR A 130 1.43 15.45 16.14
CA THR A 130 2.45 15.60 17.19
C THR A 130 1.95 16.33 18.43
N ARG A 131 0.71 16.83 18.45
CA ARG A 131 0.19 17.63 19.56
C ARG A 131 -0.07 16.83 20.84
N GLY A 132 -0.24 15.51 20.71
CA GLY A 132 -0.52 14.62 21.83
C GLY A 132 -0.23 13.15 21.51
N PRO A 133 -0.48 12.26 22.47
CA PRO A 133 -0.25 10.82 22.29
C PRO A 133 -1.25 10.19 21.34
N ILE A 134 -0.86 9.04 20.83
CA ILE A 134 -1.63 8.15 19.96
C ILE A 134 -1.66 6.74 20.54
N VAL A 135 -2.61 5.91 20.09
CA VAL A 135 -2.55 4.45 20.26
C VAL A 135 -2.36 3.83 18.88
N ALA A 136 -1.18 3.26 18.62
CA ALA A 136 -0.92 2.45 17.44
C ALA A 136 -1.26 0.99 17.75
N ALA A 137 -1.89 0.26 16.82
CA ALA A 137 -2.17 -1.15 16.96
C ALA A 137 -2.13 -1.89 15.61
N ILE A 138 -1.70 -3.15 15.64
CA ILE A 138 -1.83 -4.09 14.53
C ILE A 138 -3.08 -4.93 14.77
N LEU A 139 -3.96 -4.95 13.78
CA LEU A 139 -5.21 -5.68 13.80
C LEU A 139 -5.15 -6.83 12.81
N GLU A 140 -5.72 -7.98 13.19
CA GLU A 140 -5.81 -9.17 12.35
C GLU A 140 -7.25 -9.59 12.14
N LYS A 141 -7.62 -9.84 10.88
CA LYS A 141 -8.89 -10.37 10.41
C LYS A 141 -8.74 -10.75 8.94
N ASP A 142 -9.52 -11.69 8.43
CA ASP A 142 -9.55 -11.96 6.98
C ASP A 142 -9.87 -10.67 6.21
N ASN A 143 -9.10 -10.40 5.14
CA ASN A 143 -9.19 -9.15 4.38
C ASN A 143 -9.13 -7.89 5.26
N ALA A 144 -8.18 -7.86 6.21
CA ALA A 144 -8.12 -6.88 7.29
C ALA A 144 -8.21 -5.43 6.80
N VAL A 145 -7.44 -5.07 5.76
CA VAL A 145 -7.42 -3.69 5.23
C VAL A 145 -8.80 -3.28 4.74
N ALA A 146 -9.43 -4.09 3.87
CA ALA A 146 -10.74 -3.77 3.31
C ALA A 146 -11.83 -3.67 4.39
N ASN A 147 -11.91 -4.68 5.27
CA ASN A 147 -12.88 -4.71 6.37
C ASN A 147 -12.68 -3.58 7.38
N PHE A 148 -11.42 -3.19 7.64
CA PHE A 148 -11.15 -2.09 8.56
C PHE A 148 -11.49 -0.72 7.95
N ARG A 149 -11.23 -0.52 6.66
CA ARG A 149 -11.64 0.70 5.95
C ARG A 149 -13.16 0.87 5.89
N GLU A 150 -13.91 -0.23 5.78
CA GLU A 150 -15.36 -0.23 5.90
C GLU A 150 -15.81 0.19 7.31
N LEU A 151 -15.21 -0.38 8.36
CA LEU A 151 -15.48 -0.04 9.75
C LEU A 151 -15.11 1.43 10.06
N LEU A 152 -14.03 1.95 9.49
CA LEU A 152 -13.62 3.35 9.64
C LEU A 152 -14.67 4.32 9.08
N GLY A 153 -15.22 4.02 7.92
CA GLY A 153 -16.07 4.93 7.16
C GLY A 153 -15.30 6.03 6.42
N SER A 154 -16.03 6.95 5.80
CA SER A 154 -15.48 8.08 5.02
C SER A 154 -14.54 8.94 5.87
N THR A 155 -13.50 9.51 5.23
CA THR A 155 -12.56 10.46 5.87
C THR A 155 -13.27 11.71 6.39
N ASN A 156 -14.30 12.20 5.67
CA ASN A 156 -15.19 13.24 6.17
C ASN A 156 -16.30 12.59 7.00
N PRO A 157 -16.41 12.88 8.32
CA PRO A 157 -17.43 12.29 9.19
C PRO A 157 -18.88 12.64 8.77
N GLU A 158 -19.09 13.75 8.06
CA GLU A 158 -20.41 14.11 7.54
C GLU A 158 -20.91 13.08 6.51
N ASN A 159 -19.97 12.54 5.70
CA ASN A 159 -20.25 11.56 4.64
C ASN A 159 -20.06 10.11 5.14
N ALA A 160 -19.68 9.92 6.40
CA ALA A 160 -19.48 8.60 6.97
C ALA A 160 -20.84 7.95 7.31
N ALA A 161 -20.98 6.66 6.97
CA ALA A 161 -22.18 5.90 7.26
C ALA A 161 -22.38 5.72 8.77
N GLU A 162 -23.63 5.64 9.19
CA GLU A 162 -23.99 5.36 10.59
C GLU A 162 -23.34 4.05 11.07
N GLY A 163 -22.88 4.05 12.31
CA GLY A 163 -22.20 2.91 12.92
C GLY A 163 -20.69 2.87 12.69
N THR A 164 -20.14 3.61 11.72
CA THR A 164 -18.69 3.66 11.47
C THR A 164 -17.94 4.46 12.53
N LEU A 165 -16.64 4.16 12.73
CA LEU A 165 -15.82 4.81 13.75
C LEU A 165 -15.73 6.32 13.55
N ARG A 166 -15.55 6.78 12.31
CA ARG A 166 -15.46 8.21 12.04
C ARG A 166 -16.80 8.94 12.22
N LYS A 167 -17.91 8.26 11.95
CA LYS A 167 -19.23 8.84 12.25
C LYS A 167 -19.46 9.05 13.74
N LYS A 168 -18.98 8.12 14.56
CA LYS A 168 -19.15 8.16 16.03
C LYS A 168 -18.18 9.10 16.72
N TYR A 169 -16.92 9.17 16.27
CA TYR A 169 -15.83 9.75 17.06
C TYR A 169 -15.11 10.92 16.41
N ALA A 170 -15.23 11.11 15.10
CA ALA A 170 -14.57 12.20 14.38
C ALA A 170 -15.37 13.50 14.43
N THR A 171 -14.66 14.63 14.33
CA THR A 171 -15.27 15.98 14.32
C THR A 171 -15.05 16.71 12.99
N SER A 172 -14.02 16.35 12.24
CA SER A 172 -13.70 16.97 10.96
C SER A 172 -12.87 16.05 10.08
N VAL A 173 -12.56 16.48 8.86
CA VAL A 173 -11.64 15.76 7.95
C VAL A 173 -10.22 15.63 8.54
N THR A 174 -9.76 16.62 9.28
CA THR A 174 -8.43 16.61 9.93
C THR A 174 -8.48 15.81 11.23
N GLU A 175 -9.43 16.15 12.11
CA GLU A 175 -9.67 15.46 13.38
C GLU A 175 -10.67 14.32 13.16
N ASN A 176 -10.20 13.26 12.47
CA ASN A 176 -11.03 12.14 12.05
C ASN A 176 -10.82 10.86 12.87
N ALA A 177 -10.36 11.04 14.10
CA ALA A 177 -10.27 10.08 15.19
C ALA A 177 -9.33 8.88 14.95
N VAL A 178 -9.39 8.23 13.79
CA VAL A 178 -8.71 6.95 13.55
C VAL A 178 -8.07 6.92 12.17
N HIS A 179 -6.82 6.42 12.10
CA HIS A 179 -6.13 6.03 10.88
C HIS A 179 -6.28 4.53 10.66
N GLY A 180 -6.29 4.10 9.41
CA GLY A 180 -6.12 2.72 8.98
C GLY A 180 -5.45 2.68 7.62
N SER A 181 -4.60 1.68 7.44
CA SER A 181 -3.86 1.48 6.18
C SER A 181 -4.80 1.36 4.99
N ASP A 182 -4.36 1.82 3.83
CA ASP A 182 -5.15 1.85 2.59
C ASP A 182 -4.83 0.70 1.63
N SER A 183 -3.74 -0.02 1.86
CA SER A 183 -3.35 -1.22 1.13
C SER A 183 -2.59 -2.19 2.03
N ASP A 184 -2.44 -3.46 1.58
CA ASP A 184 -1.66 -4.47 2.30
C ASP A 184 -0.18 -4.09 2.36
N GLU A 185 0.36 -3.49 1.29
CA GLU A 185 1.74 -3.01 1.25
C GLU A 185 1.97 -1.90 2.28
N ASN A 186 1.06 -0.91 2.33
CA ASN A 186 1.14 0.16 3.32
C ASN A 186 0.91 -0.36 4.73
N ALA A 187 0.03 -1.34 4.93
CA ALA A 187 -0.17 -1.99 6.22
C ALA A 187 1.13 -2.62 6.76
N ALA A 188 1.91 -3.27 5.90
CA ALA A 188 3.20 -3.84 6.28
C ALA A 188 4.23 -2.74 6.63
N ILE A 189 4.37 -1.71 5.79
CA ILE A 189 5.31 -0.59 6.00
C ILE A 189 4.96 0.16 7.30
N GLU A 190 3.70 0.52 7.49
CA GLU A 190 3.20 1.25 8.65
C GLU A 190 3.31 0.43 9.94
N SER A 191 3.10 -0.89 9.86
CA SER A 191 3.29 -1.80 11.00
C SER A 191 4.76 -1.85 11.43
N HIS A 192 5.69 -1.98 10.50
CA HIS A 192 7.14 -1.99 10.81
C HIS A 192 7.66 -0.62 11.29
N PHE A 193 6.98 0.47 10.95
CA PHE A 193 7.31 1.78 11.49
C PHE A 193 7.07 1.86 12.99
N HIS A 194 5.99 1.23 13.47
CA HIS A 194 5.60 1.30 14.89
C HIS A 194 6.09 0.11 15.72
N PHE A 195 6.21 -1.08 15.12
CA PHE A 195 6.46 -2.32 15.84
C PHE A 195 7.63 -3.10 15.25
N SER A 196 8.46 -3.65 16.11
CA SER A 196 9.41 -4.70 15.75
C SER A 196 8.69 -6.06 15.69
N GLU A 197 9.27 -7.03 14.97
CA GLU A 197 8.71 -8.40 14.88
C GLU A 197 8.45 -9.05 16.26
N ARG A 198 9.25 -8.67 17.29
CA ARG A 198 9.10 -9.20 18.65
C ARG A 198 7.89 -8.66 19.41
N GLU A 199 7.29 -7.58 18.95
CA GLU A 199 6.13 -6.93 19.56
C GLU A 199 4.81 -7.40 18.95
N ILE A 200 4.86 -8.30 17.94
CA ILE A 200 3.69 -8.80 17.21
C ILE A 200 3.41 -10.26 17.63
N PHE A 201 2.25 -10.51 18.24
CA PHE A 201 1.89 -11.81 18.82
C PHE A 201 0.81 -12.56 18.03
#